data_fd8eb6ede22435cbcc9df3c987a11a26
#
_entry.id   fd8eb6ede22435cbcc9df3c987a11a26
#
_cell.length_a   1.000
_cell.length_b   1.000
_cell.length_c   1.000
_cell.angle_alpha   90.00
_cell.angle_beta   90.00
_cell.angle_gamma   90.00
#
_symmetry.space_group_name_H-M   'P 1'
#
loop_
_entity.id
_entity.type
_entity.pdbx_description
1 polymer ?
#
loop_
_entity_poly.entity_id
_entity_poly.type
_entity_poly.pdbx_seq_one_letter_code
_entity_poly.pdbx_strand_id
1 'polypeptide(L)'
;MKTRRQNLAFLFLIILSNVTVAQKSIGIFDGSGDVGIGVKPGHAVYIPQTQQYIISGAGYNVWADHDEFQFVWKKMKGDFILYTQAEFVGPWVSIHKKVGWMIRKSLDGNSAHVNAVEHGDGLTSLQFRRSPGAQTEEHKLKITHANVLQLERKGNQYIMRAAKYGEPFTTDTVTGIDLGDEVYVGLFVGSHNSDVIETGVFSNVTMTVPFQDVSDQRTQMTLGSNLEIMEVSSGKREVIYKVPHSIQAPNWSPDGKKLLYNDGKGLMHTFDLATRTPKLLNTGNVKANNNDHVISFDGKMIGLSSSVRELGGSIIYTVPFSGGNPKQITPKGPSYLHGWSPDGQSLVYCGSRNGDYDVYKISVNGGEEIRLTDAKGLDDGPEYSPDGKYIYFNSVRSGSMQIWRMNPDGKNQEQVTNDGFHNWFAHISPDGKSMVFLSFLKEEVAADIHPPYKNVYIRMMPTAGGSAKVLAYVYGGQGSINTPSWSPDSKKIAFISNTVVAPTGAVAGK
;
A
#
# COMPACT_ATOMS: atom_id res chain seq x y z
N MET A 1 -75.21 45.73 33.98
CA MET A 1 -74.60 45.12 32.80
C MET A 1 -73.09 45.03 33.04
N LYS A 2 -72.54 43.84 33.34
CA LYS A 2 -71.11 43.63 33.61
C LYS A 2 -70.56 42.85 32.40
N THR A 3 -69.70 43.51 31.62
CA THR A 3 -68.95 42.94 30.50
C THR A 3 -67.72 42.20 31.00
N ARG A 4 -67.66 40.90 30.78
CA ARG A 4 -66.50 40.04 31.01
C ARG A 4 -65.50 40.22 29.86
N ARG A 5 -64.27 40.66 30.16
CA ARG A 5 -63.14 40.55 29.24
C ARG A 5 -62.51 39.16 29.36
N GLN A 6 -62.50 38.43 28.27
CA GLN A 6 -61.75 37.18 28.16
C GLN A 6 -60.32 37.52 27.72
N ASN A 7 -59.34 37.16 28.59
CA ASN A 7 -57.93 37.19 28.19
C ASN A 7 -57.57 35.90 27.44
N LEU A 8 -57.21 36.03 26.18
CA LEU A 8 -56.68 34.92 25.37
C LEU A 8 -55.16 34.96 25.55
N ALA A 9 -54.62 34.01 26.30
CA ALA A 9 -53.16 33.76 26.38
C ALA A 9 -52.68 32.97 25.17
N PHE A 10 -51.92 33.59 24.28
CA PHE A 10 -51.20 32.89 23.20
C PHE A 10 -49.95 32.25 23.75
N LEU A 11 -49.94 30.89 23.81
CA LEU A 11 -48.78 30.10 24.17
C LEU A 11 -47.89 29.97 22.90
N PHE A 12 -46.78 30.70 22.81
CA PHE A 12 -45.80 30.53 21.78
C PHE A 12 -44.96 29.27 22.09
N LEU A 13 -45.21 28.17 21.38
CA LEU A 13 -44.40 26.95 21.44
C LEU A 13 -43.16 27.20 20.54
N ILE A 14 -42.01 27.53 21.17
CA ILE A 14 -40.73 27.58 20.46
C ILE A 14 -40.29 26.13 20.22
N ILE A 15 -40.47 25.63 19.01
CA ILE A 15 -39.88 24.37 18.53
C ILE A 15 -38.40 24.70 18.24
N LEU A 16 -37.51 24.37 19.19
CA LEU A 16 -36.07 24.29 18.92
C LEU A 16 -35.84 23.09 18.01
N SER A 17 -35.82 23.34 16.69
CA SER A 17 -35.27 22.39 15.73
C SER A 17 -33.76 22.29 15.97
N ASN A 18 -33.31 21.19 16.54
CA ASN A 18 -31.90 20.81 16.52
C ASN A 18 -31.50 20.60 15.06
N VAL A 19 -30.98 21.61 14.42
CA VAL A 19 -30.28 21.48 13.15
C VAL A 19 -28.94 20.81 13.46
N THR A 20 -28.92 19.49 13.38
CA THR A 20 -27.65 18.77 13.28
C THR A 20 -26.98 19.19 11.97
N VAL A 21 -26.06 20.14 12.04
CA VAL A 21 -25.16 20.43 10.93
C VAL A 21 -24.35 19.17 10.73
N ALA A 22 -24.65 18.43 9.66
CA ALA A 22 -23.84 17.28 9.27
C ALA A 22 -22.41 17.77 9.08
N GLN A 23 -21.49 17.29 9.90
CA GLN A 23 -20.09 17.65 9.84
C GLN A 23 -19.54 17.22 8.47
N LYS A 24 -19.03 18.17 7.68
CA LYS A 24 -18.56 17.92 6.32
C LYS A 24 -17.35 17.00 6.38
N SER A 25 -17.39 15.84 5.71
CA SER A 25 -16.26 14.91 5.62
C SER A 25 -15.03 15.59 5.01
N ILE A 26 -13.84 15.28 5.55
CA ILE A 26 -12.55 15.82 5.08
C ILE A 26 -11.75 14.64 4.50
N GLY A 27 -11.78 14.48 3.19
CA GLY A 27 -11.15 13.34 2.52
C GLY A 27 -11.73 12.01 2.99
N ILE A 28 -10.92 11.17 3.65
CA ILE A 28 -11.36 9.86 4.19
C ILE A 28 -11.86 9.95 5.64
N PHE A 29 -11.82 11.13 6.27
CA PHE A 29 -12.23 11.34 7.67
C PHE A 29 -13.68 11.82 7.76
N ASP A 30 -14.32 11.46 8.87
CA ASP A 30 -15.73 11.76 9.13
C ASP A 30 -15.91 13.16 9.74
N GLY A 31 -14.86 13.71 10.37
CA GLY A 31 -14.92 15.01 11.02
C GLY A 31 -13.59 15.60 11.41
N SER A 32 -13.63 16.85 11.89
CA SER A 32 -12.48 17.56 12.46
C SER A 32 -12.94 18.53 13.56
N GLY A 33 -12.05 18.82 14.50
CA GLY A 33 -12.27 19.80 15.56
C GLY A 33 -11.14 19.82 16.56
N ASP A 34 -11.19 20.81 17.45
CA ASP A 34 -10.27 20.87 18.57
C ASP A 34 -10.70 19.91 19.68
N VAL A 35 -9.71 19.29 20.31
CA VAL A 35 -9.84 18.52 21.53
C VAL A 35 -9.30 19.34 22.68
N GLY A 36 -9.98 19.31 23.85
CA GLY A 36 -9.64 20.13 25.01
C GLY A 36 -10.40 21.44 25.10
N ILE A 37 -10.11 22.26 26.12
CA ILE A 37 -10.84 23.48 26.44
C ILE A 37 -9.87 24.67 26.38
N GLY A 38 -10.32 25.80 25.81
CA GLY A 38 -9.58 27.05 25.82
C GLY A 38 -8.47 27.16 24.79
N VAL A 39 -8.42 26.25 23.82
CA VAL A 39 -7.46 26.30 22.71
C VAL A 39 -7.87 27.31 21.65
N LYS A 40 -6.87 27.93 21.01
CA LYS A 40 -7.09 28.73 19.81
C LYS A 40 -7.63 27.84 18.69
N PRO A 41 -8.76 28.21 18.02
CA PRO A 41 -9.39 27.33 17.05
C PRO A 41 -8.44 26.90 15.92
N GLY A 42 -8.34 25.60 15.73
CA GLY A 42 -7.61 24.98 14.64
C GLY A 42 -8.47 24.77 13.40
N HIS A 43 -7.87 24.28 12.34
CA HIS A 43 -8.58 23.93 11.12
C HIS A 43 -7.86 22.82 10.35
N ALA A 44 -8.60 22.17 9.44
CA ALA A 44 -8.06 21.12 8.58
C ALA A 44 -8.59 21.28 7.14
N VAL A 45 -7.73 21.04 6.17
CA VAL A 45 -8.05 21.08 4.74
C VAL A 45 -7.55 19.79 4.07
N TYR A 46 -8.36 19.22 3.18
CA TYR A 46 -7.96 18.14 2.28
C TYR A 46 -7.82 18.69 0.86
N ILE A 47 -6.70 18.38 0.21
CA ILE A 47 -6.40 18.77 -1.17
C ILE A 47 -6.58 17.53 -2.07
N PRO A 48 -7.70 17.39 -2.81
CA PRO A 48 -7.99 16.17 -3.59
C PRO A 48 -6.95 15.90 -4.70
N GLN A 49 -6.39 16.97 -5.29
CA GLN A 49 -5.43 16.86 -6.40
C GLN A 49 -4.10 16.23 -5.98
N THR A 50 -3.71 16.39 -4.72
CA THR A 50 -2.47 15.84 -4.17
C THR A 50 -2.72 14.77 -3.11
N GLN A 51 -3.99 14.53 -2.75
CA GLN A 51 -4.42 13.64 -1.67
C GLN A 51 -3.73 13.92 -0.32
N GLN A 52 -3.45 15.21 -0.06
CA GLN A 52 -2.78 15.70 1.14
C GLN A 52 -3.77 16.31 2.13
N TYR A 53 -3.43 16.22 3.42
CA TYR A 53 -4.11 16.93 4.50
C TYR A 53 -3.18 17.99 5.06
N ILE A 54 -3.71 19.22 5.21
CA ILE A 54 -3.07 20.32 5.91
C ILE A 54 -3.87 20.54 7.18
N ILE A 55 -3.26 20.33 8.34
CA ILE A 55 -3.90 20.45 9.64
C ILE A 55 -3.16 21.49 10.45
N SER A 56 -3.89 22.47 10.98
CA SER A 56 -3.34 23.55 11.79
C SER A 56 -3.99 23.53 13.15
N GLY A 57 -3.22 23.44 14.22
CA GLY A 57 -3.73 23.31 15.58
C GLY A 57 -2.87 24.03 16.62
N ALA A 58 -3.54 24.54 17.64
CA ALA A 58 -2.94 25.00 18.87
C ALA A 58 -3.06 23.90 19.93
N GLY A 59 -2.77 24.23 21.20
CA GLY A 59 -2.98 23.36 22.36
C GLY A 59 -1.75 23.28 23.24
N TYR A 60 -2.00 23.24 24.55
CA TYR A 60 -0.93 23.21 25.54
C TYR A 60 -0.09 21.94 25.44
N ASN A 61 -0.71 20.76 25.37
CA ASN A 61 0.00 19.50 25.23
C ASN A 61 -0.91 18.33 24.90
N VAL A 62 -0.32 17.22 24.48
CA VAL A 62 -0.86 15.84 24.50
C VAL A 62 0.02 15.09 25.50
N TRP A 63 -0.28 15.22 26.81
CA TRP A 63 0.55 14.70 27.89
C TRP A 63 -0.23 14.68 29.22
N ALA A 64 0.40 14.15 30.28
CA ALA A 64 -0.19 14.02 31.61
C ALA A 64 -1.60 13.38 31.56
N ASP A 65 -2.59 14.01 32.16
CA ASP A 65 -3.97 13.53 32.28
C ASP A 65 -4.95 14.19 31.32
N HIS A 66 -4.50 15.17 30.52
CA HIS A 66 -5.34 15.98 29.63
C HIS A 66 -4.65 16.34 28.32
N ASP A 67 -5.42 16.43 27.23
CA ASP A 67 -4.94 16.70 25.87
C ASP A 67 -5.60 17.94 25.28
N GLU A 68 -4.79 18.75 24.56
CA GLU A 68 -5.25 19.89 23.77
C GLU A 68 -4.57 19.88 22.39
N PHE A 69 -5.36 19.74 21.31
CA PHE A 69 -4.83 19.66 19.93
C PHE A 69 -5.94 19.73 18.89
N GLN A 70 -5.60 19.97 17.63
CA GLN A 70 -6.51 19.83 16.49
C GLN A 70 -6.49 18.39 15.98
N PHE A 71 -7.67 17.80 15.73
CA PHE A 71 -7.87 16.43 15.31
C PHE A 71 -8.74 16.33 14.07
N VAL A 72 -8.37 15.46 13.12
CA VAL A 72 -9.26 14.97 12.07
C VAL A 72 -9.45 13.49 12.28
N TRP A 73 -10.69 13.00 12.28
CA TRP A 73 -10.97 11.64 12.73
C TRP A 73 -11.98 10.89 11.88
N LYS A 74 -11.90 9.59 11.97
CA LYS A 74 -12.89 8.61 11.53
C LYS A 74 -13.16 7.62 12.66
N LYS A 75 -14.41 7.12 12.75
CA LYS A 75 -14.71 5.98 13.62
C LYS A 75 -14.34 4.68 12.91
N MET A 76 -13.62 3.81 13.62
CA MET A 76 -13.23 2.49 13.14
C MET A 76 -13.46 1.43 14.22
N LYS A 77 -13.63 0.16 13.78
CA LYS A 77 -13.77 -1.01 14.62
C LYS A 77 -12.74 -2.08 14.27
N GLY A 78 -12.43 -2.94 15.27
CA GLY A 78 -11.52 -4.07 15.09
C GLY A 78 -10.08 -3.65 14.80
N ASP A 79 -9.39 -4.45 13.99
CA ASP A 79 -7.97 -4.29 13.66
C ASP A 79 -7.78 -3.42 12.42
N PHE A 80 -6.77 -2.58 12.43
CA PHE A 80 -6.43 -1.72 11.30
C PHE A 80 -4.98 -1.24 11.35
N ILE A 81 -4.47 -0.80 10.18
CA ILE A 81 -3.13 -0.21 9.99
C ILE A 81 -3.31 1.21 9.45
N LEU A 82 -2.77 2.18 10.15
CA LEU A 82 -2.77 3.60 9.80
C LEU A 82 -1.39 4.00 9.31
N TYR A 83 -1.28 4.65 8.16
CA TYR A 83 0.00 5.06 7.59
C TYR A 83 -0.06 6.50 7.08
N THR A 84 1.00 7.25 7.30
CA THR A 84 1.20 8.60 6.74
C THR A 84 2.67 8.96 6.63
N GLN A 85 2.98 9.91 5.75
CA GLN A 85 4.15 10.77 5.84
C GLN A 85 3.72 12.10 6.43
N ALA A 86 4.41 12.58 7.45
CA ALA A 86 4.07 13.80 8.18
C ALA A 86 5.25 14.77 8.23
N GLU A 87 4.97 16.05 8.03
CA GLU A 87 5.97 17.12 8.08
C GLU A 87 5.39 18.36 8.77
N PHE A 88 6.19 19.02 9.59
CA PHE A 88 5.85 20.36 10.08
C PHE A 88 6.12 21.41 9.00
N VAL A 89 5.23 22.40 8.91
CA VAL A 89 5.37 23.54 7.96
C VAL A 89 5.30 24.86 8.73
N GLY A 90 6.21 25.76 8.44
CA GLY A 90 6.25 27.08 9.06
C GLY A 90 7.39 27.26 10.07
N PRO A 91 7.40 28.40 10.78
CA PRO A 91 8.46 28.71 11.75
C PRO A 91 8.40 27.76 12.94
N TRP A 92 9.56 27.47 13.50
CA TRP A 92 9.68 26.61 14.66
C TRP A 92 9.30 27.36 15.95
N VAL A 93 8.21 26.94 16.60
CA VAL A 93 7.70 27.61 17.80
C VAL A 93 8.03 26.82 19.08
N SER A 94 7.95 25.49 19.05
CA SER A 94 8.22 24.65 20.22
C SER A 94 8.91 23.33 19.84
N ILE A 95 9.86 22.92 20.67
CA ILE A 95 10.48 21.60 20.56
C ILE A 95 9.51 20.46 20.87
N HIS A 96 8.44 20.73 21.61
CA HIS A 96 7.44 19.75 22.02
C HIS A 96 6.16 19.79 21.17
N LYS A 97 6.11 20.56 20.09
CA LYS A 97 5.02 20.46 19.11
C LYS A 97 4.94 19.05 18.56
N LYS A 98 3.75 18.60 18.18
CA LYS A 98 3.48 17.19 17.84
C LYS A 98 2.65 17.06 16.58
N VAL A 99 3.02 16.08 15.74
CA VAL A 99 2.20 15.58 14.63
C VAL A 99 2.20 14.06 14.63
N GLY A 100 1.10 13.45 14.19
CA GLY A 100 1.07 11.99 14.08
C GLY A 100 -0.30 11.38 13.94
N TRP A 101 -0.36 10.08 14.17
CA TRP A 101 -1.58 9.29 14.29
C TRP A 101 -2.02 9.16 15.74
N MET A 102 -3.33 9.23 15.96
CA MET A 102 -3.92 8.95 17.26
C MET A 102 -5.11 8.00 17.14
N ILE A 103 -5.20 7.05 18.06
CA ILE A 103 -6.36 6.18 18.32
C ILE A 103 -6.85 6.53 19.70
N ARG A 104 -8.14 6.90 19.86
CA ARG A 104 -8.70 7.29 21.15
C ARG A 104 -10.13 6.83 21.35
N LYS A 105 -10.50 6.62 22.61
CA LYS A 105 -11.81 6.10 23.00
C LYS A 105 -12.94 7.11 22.82
N SER A 106 -12.66 8.39 23.09
CA SER A 106 -13.61 9.50 22.95
C SER A 106 -12.92 10.77 22.49
N LEU A 107 -13.70 11.83 22.20
CA LEU A 107 -13.17 13.17 21.87
C LEU A 107 -12.91 14.04 23.11
N ASP A 108 -13.13 13.52 24.32
CA ASP A 108 -12.87 14.25 25.56
C ASP A 108 -11.35 14.45 25.77
N GLY A 109 -10.92 15.60 26.28
CA GLY A 109 -9.52 15.91 26.51
C GLY A 109 -8.76 14.90 27.39
N ASN A 110 -9.45 14.24 28.33
CA ASN A 110 -8.87 13.24 29.23
C ASN A 110 -8.98 11.79 28.70
N SER A 111 -9.40 11.58 27.45
CA SER A 111 -9.65 10.24 26.89
C SER A 111 -8.45 9.31 26.98
N ALA A 112 -8.70 8.01 27.20
CA ALA A 112 -7.70 6.98 26.93
C ALA A 112 -7.32 7.00 25.44
N HIS A 113 -6.02 6.84 25.14
CA HIS A 113 -5.53 6.92 23.77
C HIS A 113 -4.22 6.15 23.57
N VAL A 114 -3.86 5.92 22.31
CA VAL A 114 -2.52 5.52 21.86
C VAL A 114 -2.18 6.40 20.64
N ASN A 115 -0.98 6.96 20.59
CA ASN A 115 -0.53 7.74 19.45
C ASN A 115 0.90 7.41 19.02
N ALA A 116 1.14 7.49 17.70
CA ALA A 116 2.44 7.45 17.07
C ALA A 116 2.80 8.88 16.68
N VAL A 117 3.81 9.44 17.31
CA VAL A 117 4.07 10.89 17.27
C VAL A 117 5.51 11.23 16.93
N GLU A 118 5.65 12.29 16.13
CA GLU A 118 6.89 13.02 15.90
C GLU A 118 6.81 14.38 16.59
N HIS A 119 7.85 14.73 17.35
CA HIS A 119 7.98 16.01 18.05
C HIS A 119 8.80 17.02 17.23
N GLY A 120 8.71 18.28 17.60
CA GLY A 120 9.46 19.34 16.97
C GLY A 120 10.99 19.19 17.05
N ASP A 121 11.51 18.65 18.14
CA ASP A 121 12.94 18.35 18.32
C ASP A 121 13.39 17.04 17.65
N GLY A 122 12.48 16.35 16.98
CA GLY A 122 12.74 15.08 16.31
C GLY A 122 12.55 13.85 17.19
N LEU A 123 12.12 13.99 18.45
CA LEU A 123 11.77 12.84 19.27
C LEU A 123 10.59 12.10 18.61
N THR A 124 10.80 10.82 18.33
CA THR A 124 9.78 9.92 17.80
C THR A 124 9.37 8.94 18.89
N SER A 125 8.06 8.88 19.22
CA SER A 125 7.61 8.06 20.34
C SER A 125 6.21 7.47 20.16
N LEU A 126 5.98 6.33 20.84
CA LEU A 126 4.68 5.72 21.09
C LEU A 126 4.20 6.20 22.45
N GLN A 127 3.19 7.07 22.45
CA GLN A 127 2.59 7.60 23.70
C GLN A 127 1.21 7.00 23.90
N PHE A 128 0.83 6.78 25.18
CA PHE A 128 -0.46 6.18 25.49
C PHE A 128 -0.96 6.55 26.88
N ARG A 129 -2.29 6.61 27.02
CA ARG A 129 -3.04 6.78 28.26
C ARG A 129 -4.01 5.61 28.42
N ARG A 130 -3.85 4.78 29.45
CA ARG A 130 -4.55 3.51 29.60
C ARG A 130 -6.03 3.65 29.98
N SER A 131 -6.39 4.70 30.71
CA SER A 131 -7.75 5.00 31.11
C SER A 131 -7.99 6.51 31.14
N PRO A 132 -9.25 6.98 31.03
CA PRO A 132 -9.55 8.41 31.09
C PRO A 132 -8.95 9.08 32.33
N GLY A 133 -8.23 10.19 32.17
CA GLY A 133 -7.61 10.96 33.25
C GLY A 133 -6.37 10.32 33.88
N ALA A 134 -5.89 9.16 33.40
CA ALA A 134 -4.62 8.60 33.82
C ALA A 134 -3.44 9.41 33.24
N GLN A 135 -2.26 9.25 33.83
CA GLN A 135 -1.03 9.84 33.28
C GLN A 135 -0.65 9.21 31.95
N THR A 136 -0.15 10.02 31.04
CA THR A 136 0.38 9.56 29.75
C THR A 136 1.73 8.91 29.95
N GLU A 137 1.91 7.72 29.37
CA GLU A 137 3.14 6.95 29.32
C GLU A 137 3.80 7.10 27.94
N GLU A 138 5.11 6.85 27.84
CA GLU A 138 5.86 7.01 26.61
C GLU A 138 6.93 5.93 26.41
N HIS A 139 6.98 5.36 25.22
CA HIS A 139 8.10 4.58 24.71
C HIS A 139 8.81 5.40 23.62
N LYS A 140 10.07 5.78 23.88
CA LYS A 140 10.90 6.51 22.91
C LYS A 140 11.53 5.54 21.92
N LEU A 141 11.35 5.75 20.64
CA LEU A 141 12.02 4.98 19.61
C LEU A 141 13.51 5.42 19.53
N LYS A 142 14.36 4.53 19.01
CA LYS A 142 15.77 4.87 18.78
C LYS A 142 15.98 5.82 17.59
N ILE A 143 15.01 5.86 16.67
CA ILE A 143 15.02 6.78 15.53
C ILE A 143 14.57 8.17 15.97
N THR A 144 15.16 9.20 15.35
CA THR A 144 14.75 10.61 15.51
C THR A 144 14.44 11.22 14.14
N HIS A 145 13.62 12.26 14.11
CA HIS A 145 13.18 12.93 12.87
C HIS A 145 12.53 11.96 11.87
N ALA A 146 11.70 11.07 12.37
CA ALA A 146 10.92 10.19 11.53
C ALA A 146 9.81 10.99 10.85
N ASN A 147 9.73 10.90 9.53
CA ASN A 147 8.66 11.50 8.76
C ASN A 147 7.70 10.47 8.14
N VAL A 148 7.91 9.19 8.42
CA VAL A 148 7.01 8.09 8.07
C VAL A 148 6.50 7.47 9.36
N LEU A 149 5.18 7.51 9.58
CA LEU A 149 4.54 7.00 10.78
C LEU A 149 3.46 5.98 10.41
N GLN A 150 3.54 4.82 11.05
CA GLN A 150 2.51 3.79 10.98
C GLN A 150 2.07 3.44 12.41
N LEU A 151 0.75 3.31 12.63
CA LEU A 151 0.17 2.84 13.88
C LEU A 151 -0.82 1.73 13.57
N GLU A 152 -0.54 0.54 14.06
CA GLU A 152 -1.38 -0.65 13.88
C GLU A 152 -2.07 -1.01 15.19
N ARG A 153 -3.37 -1.31 15.11
CA ARG A 153 -4.13 -1.94 16.18
C ARG A 153 -4.34 -3.41 15.84
N LYS A 154 -4.01 -4.29 16.80
CA LYS A 154 -4.30 -5.73 16.76
C LYS A 154 -4.88 -6.15 18.11
N GLY A 155 -6.21 -6.17 18.20
CA GLY A 155 -6.91 -6.30 19.49
C GLY A 155 -6.52 -5.21 20.46
N ASN A 156 -5.96 -5.59 21.62
CA ASN A 156 -5.46 -4.69 22.68
C ASN A 156 -3.93 -4.47 22.59
N GLN A 157 -3.33 -4.78 21.46
CA GLN A 157 -1.95 -4.49 21.11
C GLN A 157 -1.89 -3.35 20.11
N TYR A 158 -0.95 -2.44 20.31
CA TYR A 158 -0.69 -1.32 19.41
C TYR A 158 0.77 -1.32 19.02
N ILE A 159 1.04 -1.28 17.71
CA ILE A 159 2.37 -1.37 17.13
C ILE A 159 2.63 -0.07 16.39
N MET A 160 3.63 0.68 16.86
CA MET A 160 4.16 1.82 16.12
C MET A 160 5.33 1.39 15.27
N ARG A 161 5.32 1.82 14.01
CA ARG A 161 6.48 1.73 13.12
C ARG A 161 6.80 3.11 12.60
N ALA A 162 8.07 3.51 12.69
CA ALA A 162 8.53 4.82 12.25
C ALA A 162 9.81 4.70 11.43
N ALA A 163 9.96 5.57 10.41
CA ALA A 163 11.14 5.63 9.57
C ALA A 163 11.40 7.05 9.09
N LYS A 164 12.64 7.34 8.70
CA LYS A 164 12.91 8.39 7.71
C LYS A 164 12.56 7.83 6.34
N TYR A 165 11.92 8.64 5.50
CA TYR A 165 11.56 8.18 4.16
C TYR A 165 12.80 7.64 3.41
N GLY A 166 12.67 6.43 2.89
CA GLY A 166 13.78 5.70 2.27
C GLY A 166 14.41 4.61 3.15
N GLU A 167 14.12 4.58 4.44
CA GLU A 167 14.67 3.63 5.40
C GLU A 167 13.64 2.57 5.83
N PRO A 168 14.06 1.37 6.26
CA PRO A 168 13.20 0.40 6.92
C PRO A 168 12.64 0.93 8.24
N PHE A 169 11.52 0.39 8.70
CA PHE A 169 10.90 0.75 9.96
C PHE A 169 11.76 0.37 11.19
N THR A 170 11.78 1.28 12.16
CA THR A 170 12.00 0.98 13.58
C THR A 170 10.65 0.76 14.24
N THR A 171 10.52 -0.27 15.06
CA THR A 171 9.23 -0.72 15.62
C THR A 171 9.26 -0.70 17.14
N ASP A 172 8.16 -0.32 17.75
CA ASP A 172 7.86 -0.51 19.18
C ASP A 172 6.40 -0.92 19.36
N THR A 173 6.10 -1.56 20.50
CA THR A 173 4.80 -2.17 20.76
C THR A 173 4.38 -1.96 22.21
N VAL A 174 3.11 -1.64 22.40
CA VAL A 174 2.46 -1.65 23.71
C VAL A 174 1.28 -2.60 23.70
N THR A 175 1.05 -3.28 24.81
CA THR A 175 -0.02 -4.27 24.99
C THR A 175 -0.91 -3.95 26.18
N GLY A 176 -2.08 -4.57 26.24
CA GLY A 176 -2.98 -4.48 27.40
C GLY A 176 -3.68 -3.12 27.53
N ILE A 177 -3.89 -2.40 26.41
CA ILE A 177 -4.68 -1.16 26.41
C ILE A 177 -6.03 -1.42 25.78
N ASP A 178 -7.09 -1.34 26.56
CA ASP A 178 -8.46 -1.53 26.10
C ASP A 178 -9.13 -0.18 25.81
N LEU A 179 -9.20 0.18 24.54
CA LEU A 179 -9.92 1.37 24.06
C LEU A 179 -11.38 1.06 23.65
N GLY A 180 -11.84 -0.20 23.79
CA GLY A 180 -13.13 -0.66 23.28
C GLY A 180 -13.08 -1.06 21.81
N ASP A 181 -14.21 -1.57 21.27
CA ASP A 181 -14.28 -2.02 19.89
C ASP A 181 -14.28 -0.84 18.89
N GLU A 182 -15.16 0.15 19.11
CA GLU A 182 -15.25 1.36 18.29
C GLU A 182 -14.38 2.48 18.88
N VAL A 183 -13.51 3.04 18.06
CA VAL A 183 -12.55 4.09 18.42
C VAL A 183 -12.54 5.21 17.40
N TYR A 184 -12.11 6.40 17.81
CA TYR A 184 -11.76 7.49 16.93
C TYR A 184 -10.30 7.33 16.50
N VAL A 185 -10.05 7.28 15.20
CA VAL A 185 -8.70 7.21 14.62
C VAL A 185 -8.45 8.41 13.74
N GLY A 186 -7.28 9.01 13.82
CA GLY A 186 -7.05 10.21 13.03
C GLY A 186 -5.67 10.81 13.11
N LEU A 187 -5.51 11.89 12.36
CA LEU A 187 -4.31 12.72 12.32
C LEU A 187 -4.47 13.89 13.29
N PHE A 188 -3.39 14.26 13.96
CA PHE A 188 -3.43 15.36 14.90
C PHE A 188 -2.22 16.29 14.80
N VAL A 189 -2.44 17.54 15.19
CA VAL A 189 -1.40 18.58 15.34
C VAL A 189 -1.62 19.31 16.64
N GLY A 190 -0.58 19.42 17.47
CA GLY A 190 -0.53 20.22 18.69
C GLY A 190 0.72 21.09 18.72
N SER A 191 0.58 22.35 19.06
CA SER A 191 1.68 23.32 19.04
C SER A 191 2.53 23.35 20.32
N HIS A 192 2.07 22.68 21.40
CA HIS A 192 2.60 22.86 22.74
C HIS A 192 2.48 24.30 23.29
N ASN A 193 1.48 25.04 22.79
CA ASN A 193 1.15 26.39 23.21
C ASN A 193 -0.31 26.71 22.79
N SER A 194 -1.19 27.03 23.75
CA SER A 194 -2.62 27.27 23.46
C SER A 194 -2.87 28.53 22.61
N ASP A 195 -1.91 29.47 22.57
CA ASP A 195 -2.00 30.74 21.84
C ASP A 195 -1.34 30.74 20.46
N VAL A 196 -0.66 29.63 20.10
CA VAL A 196 0.09 29.51 18.84
C VAL A 196 -0.45 28.36 18.01
N ILE A 197 -0.69 28.60 16.73
CA ILE A 197 -1.05 27.58 15.76
C ILE A 197 0.21 27.07 15.06
N GLU A 198 0.41 25.76 15.09
CA GLU A 198 1.36 25.04 14.26
C GLU A 198 0.64 24.29 13.13
N THR A 199 1.36 24.05 12.04
CA THR A 199 0.79 23.37 10.87
C THR A 199 1.59 22.12 10.53
N GLY A 200 0.87 21.01 10.35
CA GLY A 200 1.39 19.77 9.80
C GLY A 200 0.80 19.47 8.43
N VAL A 201 1.63 18.94 7.53
CA VAL A 201 1.22 18.40 6.23
C VAL A 201 1.35 16.88 6.27
N PHE A 202 0.28 16.19 5.89
CA PHE A 202 0.23 14.74 5.87
C PHE A 202 -0.02 14.26 4.44
N SER A 203 0.87 13.40 3.97
CA SER A 203 0.84 12.82 2.62
C SER A 203 0.72 11.30 2.70
N ASN A 204 0.28 10.67 1.61
CA ASN A 204 0.17 9.21 1.50
C ASN A 204 -0.66 8.58 2.64
N VAL A 205 -1.69 9.29 3.09
CA VAL A 205 -2.54 8.87 4.21
C VAL A 205 -3.37 7.66 3.82
N THR A 206 -3.17 6.53 4.51
CA THR A 206 -3.96 5.31 4.29
C THR A 206 -4.48 4.73 5.60
N MET A 207 -5.68 4.16 5.53
CA MET A 207 -6.28 3.33 6.58
C MET A 207 -6.57 1.96 5.97
N THR A 208 -5.86 0.96 6.42
CA THR A 208 -5.96 -0.41 5.92
C THR A 208 -6.64 -1.28 6.97
N VAL A 209 -7.69 -2.00 6.60
CA VAL A 209 -8.21 -3.10 7.42
C VAL A 209 -7.55 -4.37 6.92
N PRO A 210 -6.65 -4.99 7.71
CA PRO A 210 -5.94 -6.19 7.30
C PRO A 210 -6.89 -7.39 7.29
N PHE A 211 -6.56 -8.36 6.47
CA PHE A 211 -7.29 -9.61 6.41
C PHE A 211 -6.90 -10.52 7.58
N GLN A 212 -7.87 -11.09 8.28
CA GLN A 212 -7.61 -11.88 9.50
C GLN A 212 -7.36 -13.37 9.24
N ASP A 213 -7.86 -13.91 8.10
CA ASP A 213 -7.65 -15.31 7.73
C ASP A 213 -7.22 -15.45 6.27
N VAL A 214 -5.92 -15.62 6.06
CA VAL A 214 -5.30 -15.74 4.74
C VAL A 214 -5.42 -17.15 4.17
N SER A 215 -5.88 -18.13 4.95
CA SER A 215 -5.95 -19.53 4.54
C SER A 215 -7.14 -19.86 3.64
N ASP A 216 -8.19 -19.05 3.65
CA ASP A 216 -9.36 -19.27 2.79
C ASP A 216 -9.22 -18.54 1.46
N GLN A 217 -8.85 -19.28 0.40
CA GLN A 217 -8.76 -18.74 -0.96
C GLN A 217 -10.05 -18.08 -1.47
N ARG A 218 -11.23 -18.43 -0.91
CA ARG A 218 -12.51 -17.82 -1.27
C ARG A 218 -12.60 -16.38 -0.78
N THR A 219 -11.90 -16.02 0.27
CA THR A 219 -11.85 -14.67 0.83
C THR A 219 -10.88 -13.75 0.12
N GLN A 220 -9.91 -14.26 -0.64
CA GLN A 220 -9.06 -13.44 -1.52
C GLN A 220 -9.88 -12.63 -2.52
N MET A 221 -11.07 -13.10 -2.89
CA MET A 221 -11.98 -12.41 -3.80
C MET A 221 -12.75 -11.24 -3.14
N THR A 222 -12.77 -11.15 -1.83
CA THR A 222 -13.49 -10.09 -1.07
C THR A 222 -12.60 -8.95 -0.60
N LEU A 223 -11.28 -9.08 -0.74
CA LEU A 223 -10.36 -7.99 -0.45
C LEU A 223 -10.40 -6.95 -1.55
N GLY A 224 -10.57 -5.70 -1.15
CA GLY A 224 -10.45 -4.56 -2.04
C GLY A 224 -9.00 -4.27 -2.40
N SER A 225 -8.82 -3.63 -3.54
CA SER A 225 -7.52 -3.19 -4.04
C SER A 225 -7.54 -1.71 -4.40
N ASN A 226 -6.42 -1.05 -4.13
CA ASN A 226 -6.12 0.27 -4.67
C ASN A 226 -5.04 0.11 -5.75
N LEU A 227 -5.31 0.61 -6.95
CA LEU A 227 -4.31 0.81 -7.97
C LEU A 227 -3.66 2.17 -7.73
N GLU A 228 -2.35 2.16 -7.52
CA GLU A 228 -1.58 3.34 -7.16
C GLU A 228 -0.49 3.64 -8.17
N ILE A 229 -0.22 4.92 -8.38
CA ILE A 229 0.96 5.41 -9.10
C ILE A 229 1.82 6.20 -8.11
N MET A 230 3.12 5.97 -8.16
CA MET A 230 4.10 6.70 -7.36
C MET A 230 5.15 7.35 -8.24
N GLU A 231 5.49 8.60 -7.96
CA GLU A 231 6.67 9.27 -8.50
C GLU A 231 7.90 8.86 -7.68
N VAL A 232 8.88 8.22 -8.31
CA VAL A 232 10.03 7.62 -7.58
C VAL A 232 11.00 8.65 -6.99
N SER A 233 11.05 9.87 -7.56
CA SER A 233 11.92 10.95 -7.08
C SER A 233 11.43 11.58 -5.78
N SER A 234 10.12 11.79 -5.66
CA SER A 234 9.48 12.49 -4.54
C SER A 234 8.81 11.55 -3.52
N GLY A 235 8.58 10.29 -3.90
CA GLY A 235 7.80 9.34 -3.09
C GLY A 235 6.29 9.66 -3.01
N LYS A 236 5.82 10.63 -3.82
CA LYS A 236 4.42 11.00 -3.87
C LYS A 236 3.59 9.89 -4.52
N ARG A 237 2.58 9.42 -3.78
CA ARG A 237 1.63 8.38 -4.22
C ARG A 237 0.29 8.99 -4.56
N GLU A 238 -0.36 8.39 -5.54
CA GLU A 238 -1.74 8.71 -5.91
C GLU A 238 -2.53 7.41 -6.08
N VAL A 239 -3.64 7.27 -5.36
CA VAL A 239 -4.61 6.20 -5.61
C VAL A 239 -5.47 6.64 -6.79
N ILE A 240 -5.30 5.98 -7.94
CA ILE A 240 -6.00 6.34 -9.18
C ILE A 240 -7.28 5.52 -9.42
N TYR A 241 -7.39 4.34 -8.76
CA TYR A 241 -8.55 3.47 -8.88
C TYR A 241 -8.73 2.61 -7.63
N LYS A 242 -9.96 2.46 -7.15
CA LYS A 242 -10.33 1.62 -6.00
C LYS A 242 -11.42 0.65 -6.39
N VAL A 243 -11.26 -0.61 -6.01
CA VAL A 243 -12.25 -1.66 -6.27
C VAL A 243 -12.49 -2.52 -5.03
N PRO A 244 -13.72 -3.04 -4.83
CA PRO A 244 -14.06 -3.91 -3.70
C PRO A 244 -13.69 -5.39 -3.93
N HIS A 245 -12.76 -5.65 -4.83
CA HIS A 245 -12.28 -6.99 -5.16
C HIS A 245 -10.79 -6.96 -5.47
N SER A 246 -10.15 -8.13 -5.56
CA SER A 246 -8.73 -8.22 -5.90
C SER A 246 -8.49 -7.85 -7.35
N ILE A 247 -7.53 -6.95 -7.58
CA ILE A 247 -6.82 -6.75 -8.85
C ILE A 247 -5.32 -6.83 -8.55
N GLN A 248 -4.50 -7.24 -9.54
CA GLN A 248 -3.11 -7.58 -9.32
C GLN A 248 -2.22 -7.16 -10.49
N ALA A 249 -0.93 -6.95 -10.20
CA ALA A 249 0.17 -6.88 -11.15
C ALA A 249 -0.01 -5.83 -12.25
N PRO A 250 -0.05 -4.53 -11.93
CA PRO A 250 -0.22 -3.49 -12.94
C PRO A 250 1.04 -3.38 -13.80
N ASN A 251 0.91 -3.66 -15.10
CA ASN A 251 1.98 -3.58 -16.09
C ASN A 251 1.75 -2.38 -17.01
N TRP A 252 2.73 -1.47 -17.09
CA TRP A 252 2.60 -0.24 -17.85
C TRP A 252 2.79 -0.48 -19.36
N SER A 253 1.88 0.05 -20.20
CA SER A 253 2.06 -0.01 -21.65
C SER A 253 3.22 0.89 -22.10
N PRO A 254 4.03 0.47 -23.11
CA PRO A 254 5.18 1.25 -23.59
C PRO A 254 4.84 2.64 -24.15
N ASP A 255 3.58 2.88 -24.54
CA ASP A 255 3.11 4.20 -24.97
C ASP A 255 2.72 5.13 -23.79
N GLY A 256 2.79 4.62 -22.55
CA GLY A 256 2.50 5.37 -21.34
C GLY A 256 1.03 5.65 -21.07
N LYS A 257 0.10 5.10 -21.86
CA LYS A 257 -1.32 5.47 -21.80
C LYS A 257 -2.17 4.52 -20.97
N LYS A 258 -1.73 3.27 -20.77
CA LYS A 258 -2.53 2.24 -20.13
C LYS A 258 -1.73 1.43 -19.12
N LEU A 259 -2.46 0.82 -18.18
CA LEU A 259 -1.98 -0.27 -17.35
C LEU A 259 -2.76 -1.54 -17.72
N LEU A 260 -2.05 -2.67 -17.82
CA LEU A 260 -2.62 -4.01 -17.90
C LEU A 260 -2.65 -4.61 -16.50
N TYR A 261 -3.72 -5.28 -16.10
CA TYR A 261 -3.81 -6.00 -14.83
C TYR A 261 -4.79 -7.17 -14.93
N ASN A 262 -4.71 -8.13 -14.03
CA ASN A 262 -5.72 -9.18 -13.87
C ASN A 262 -6.62 -8.90 -12.66
N ASP A 263 -7.85 -9.41 -12.70
CA ASP A 263 -8.74 -9.45 -11.55
C ASP A 263 -8.68 -10.81 -10.82
N GLY A 264 -9.30 -10.89 -9.65
CA GLY A 264 -9.35 -12.12 -8.84
C GLY A 264 -10.14 -13.28 -9.49
N LYS A 265 -10.80 -13.03 -10.63
CA LYS A 265 -11.49 -14.07 -11.43
C LYS A 265 -10.62 -14.57 -12.58
N GLY A 266 -9.39 -14.06 -12.72
CA GLY A 266 -8.47 -14.40 -13.79
C GLY A 266 -8.78 -13.71 -15.12
N LEU A 267 -9.57 -12.63 -15.12
CA LEU A 267 -9.84 -11.85 -16.32
C LEU A 267 -8.82 -10.72 -16.44
N MET A 268 -8.38 -10.47 -17.67
CA MET A 268 -7.45 -9.39 -17.99
C MET A 268 -8.18 -8.10 -18.28
N HIS A 269 -7.63 -6.99 -17.80
CA HIS A 269 -8.17 -5.64 -18.01
C HIS A 269 -7.08 -4.69 -18.45
N THR A 270 -7.43 -3.73 -19.29
CA THR A 270 -6.63 -2.52 -19.51
C THR A 270 -7.28 -1.35 -18.77
N PHE A 271 -6.47 -0.52 -18.15
CA PHE A 271 -6.89 0.72 -17.48
C PHE A 271 -6.35 1.93 -18.23
N ASP A 272 -7.23 2.76 -18.73
CA ASP A 272 -6.86 4.00 -19.42
C ASP A 272 -6.52 5.08 -18.39
N LEU A 273 -5.30 5.61 -18.45
CA LEU A 273 -4.78 6.57 -17.46
C LEU A 273 -5.38 7.96 -17.58
N ALA A 274 -5.81 8.36 -18.79
CA ALA A 274 -6.39 9.67 -19.01
C ALA A 274 -7.85 9.74 -18.53
N THR A 275 -8.64 8.69 -18.81
CA THR A 275 -10.05 8.62 -18.43
C THR A 275 -10.28 7.95 -17.07
N ARG A 276 -9.26 7.27 -16.53
CA ARG A 276 -9.31 6.47 -15.29
C ARG A 276 -10.39 5.39 -15.34
N THR A 277 -10.53 4.73 -16.47
CA THR A 277 -11.54 3.70 -16.70
C THR A 277 -10.94 2.36 -17.08
N PRO A 278 -11.42 1.25 -16.47
CA PRO A 278 -11.03 -0.10 -16.87
C PRO A 278 -11.80 -0.56 -18.10
N LYS A 279 -11.17 -1.42 -18.89
CA LYS A 279 -11.79 -2.12 -20.01
C LYS A 279 -11.38 -3.59 -20.00
N LEU A 280 -12.36 -4.49 -20.04
CA LEU A 280 -12.12 -5.92 -20.17
C LEU A 280 -11.38 -6.21 -21.49
N LEU A 281 -10.29 -6.98 -21.39
CA LEU A 281 -9.53 -7.45 -22.54
C LEU A 281 -10.09 -8.80 -23.00
N ASN A 282 -10.33 -8.95 -24.29
CA ASN A 282 -10.71 -10.23 -24.86
C ASN A 282 -9.50 -11.17 -24.94
N THR A 283 -9.50 -12.25 -24.16
CA THR A 283 -8.50 -13.31 -24.16
C THR A 283 -9.10 -14.66 -24.61
N GLY A 284 -10.15 -14.64 -25.42
CA GLY A 284 -10.79 -15.86 -25.92
C GLY A 284 -11.22 -16.80 -24.80
N ASN A 285 -10.73 -18.06 -24.86
CA ASN A 285 -11.00 -19.09 -23.86
C ASN A 285 -10.01 -19.09 -22.68
N VAL A 286 -8.96 -18.27 -22.70
CA VAL A 286 -7.92 -18.18 -21.65
C VAL A 286 -8.42 -17.19 -20.60
N LYS A 287 -9.04 -17.68 -19.51
CA LYS A 287 -9.75 -16.87 -18.50
C LYS A 287 -9.35 -17.18 -17.06
N ALA A 288 -8.41 -18.10 -16.86
CA ALA A 288 -7.88 -18.43 -15.53
C ALA A 288 -6.48 -17.85 -15.36
N ASN A 289 -6.31 -16.56 -15.78
CA ASN A 289 -5.02 -15.90 -15.74
C ASN A 289 -4.64 -15.54 -14.30
N ASN A 290 -3.36 -15.66 -14.00
CA ASN A 290 -2.78 -15.22 -12.75
C ASN A 290 -2.07 -13.85 -12.91
N ASN A 291 -1.32 -13.45 -11.92
CA ASN A 291 -0.59 -12.18 -11.89
C ASN A 291 0.74 -12.18 -12.67
N ASP A 292 1.03 -13.25 -13.42
CA ASP A 292 2.24 -13.36 -14.25
C ASP A 292 1.87 -13.12 -15.71
N HIS A 293 1.78 -11.87 -16.08
CA HIS A 293 1.47 -11.40 -17.43
C HIS A 293 2.39 -10.22 -17.79
N VAL A 294 2.85 -10.16 -19.03
CA VAL A 294 3.83 -9.15 -19.46
C VAL A 294 3.53 -8.64 -20.85
N ILE A 295 3.54 -7.32 -21.02
CA ILE A 295 3.46 -6.64 -22.32
C ILE A 295 4.84 -6.75 -23.00
N SER A 296 4.88 -7.06 -24.31
CA SER A 296 6.13 -7.04 -25.10
C SER A 296 6.74 -5.63 -25.17
N PHE A 297 8.05 -5.53 -25.34
CA PHE A 297 8.75 -4.25 -25.39
C PHE A 297 8.24 -3.30 -26.49
N ASP A 298 7.75 -3.84 -27.61
CA ASP A 298 7.14 -3.06 -28.69
C ASP A 298 5.64 -2.72 -28.45
N GLY A 299 5.07 -3.21 -27.35
CA GLY A 299 3.67 -2.96 -26.96
C GLY A 299 2.61 -3.67 -27.80
N LYS A 300 2.98 -4.56 -28.72
CA LYS A 300 2.02 -5.20 -29.63
C LYS A 300 1.39 -6.46 -29.09
N MET A 301 2.12 -7.17 -28.23
CA MET A 301 1.71 -8.46 -27.69
C MET A 301 1.64 -8.45 -26.17
N ILE A 302 0.87 -9.36 -25.61
CA ILE A 302 0.82 -9.70 -24.20
C ILE A 302 1.15 -11.18 -24.07
N GLY A 303 2.03 -11.52 -23.13
CA GLY A 303 2.18 -12.86 -22.63
C GLY A 303 1.32 -13.05 -21.38
N LEU A 304 0.68 -14.19 -21.24
CA LEU A 304 -0.25 -14.55 -20.18
C LEU A 304 0.13 -15.90 -19.58
N SER A 305 0.02 -16.03 -18.27
CA SER A 305 0.03 -17.32 -17.58
C SER A 305 -1.38 -17.66 -17.13
N SER A 306 -1.88 -18.81 -17.58
CA SER A 306 -3.26 -19.23 -17.28
C SER A 306 -3.31 -20.68 -16.84
N SER A 307 -4.08 -20.97 -15.80
CA SER A 307 -4.18 -22.30 -15.22
C SER A 307 -4.94 -23.27 -16.15
N VAL A 308 -4.30 -24.39 -16.47
CA VAL A 308 -4.87 -25.50 -17.25
C VAL A 308 -4.56 -26.81 -16.55
N ARG A 309 -5.53 -27.34 -15.83
CA ARG A 309 -5.35 -28.49 -14.94
C ARG A 309 -4.82 -29.73 -15.68
N GLU A 310 -5.31 -29.97 -16.88
CA GLU A 310 -4.98 -31.11 -17.73
C GLU A 310 -3.52 -31.07 -18.22
N LEU A 311 -2.90 -29.90 -18.23
CA LEU A 311 -1.50 -29.68 -18.62
C LEU A 311 -0.55 -29.50 -17.44
N GLY A 312 -1.02 -29.75 -16.21
CA GLY A 312 -0.20 -29.75 -15.00
C GLY A 312 0.01 -28.36 -14.35
N GLY A 313 -0.87 -27.40 -14.59
CA GLY A 313 -0.84 -26.10 -13.93
C GLY A 313 -0.88 -24.92 -14.89
N SER A 314 -0.15 -23.85 -14.58
CA SER A 314 -0.12 -22.64 -15.41
C SER A 314 0.60 -22.89 -16.74
N ILE A 315 0.02 -22.38 -17.83
CA ILE A 315 0.52 -22.48 -19.21
C ILE A 315 0.68 -21.06 -19.76
N ILE A 316 1.72 -20.85 -20.54
CA ILE A 316 2.00 -19.55 -21.18
C ILE A 316 1.29 -19.47 -22.52
N TYR A 317 0.61 -18.36 -22.71
CA TYR A 317 -0.04 -17.94 -23.96
C TYR A 317 0.45 -16.57 -24.39
N THR A 318 0.35 -16.28 -25.68
CA THR A 318 0.51 -14.92 -26.21
C THR A 318 -0.75 -14.49 -26.95
N VAL A 319 -1.09 -13.19 -26.84
CA VAL A 319 -2.25 -12.57 -27.47
C VAL A 319 -1.90 -11.15 -27.90
N PRO A 320 -2.48 -10.60 -29.01
CA PRO A 320 -2.30 -9.18 -29.33
C PRO A 320 -2.75 -8.26 -28.19
N PHE A 321 -2.09 -7.12 -27.99
CA PHE A 321 -2.47 -6.14 -26.96
C PHE A 321 -3.90 -5.60 -27.16
N SER A 322 -4.43 -5.67 -28.39
CA SER A 322 -5.83 -5.36 -28.70
C SER A 322 -6.83 -6.44 -28.24
N GLY A 323 -6.33 -7.58 -27.77
CA GLY A 323 -7.10 -8.79 -27.51
C GLY A 323 -7.30 -9.68 -28.74
N GLY A 324 -7.86 -10.85 -28.53
CA GLY A 324 -8.12 -11.84 -29.60
C GLY A 324 -8.03 -13.27 -29.08
N ASN A 325 -7.72 -14.20 -29.98
CA ASN A 325 -7.52 -15.59 -29.61
C ASN A 325 -6.06 -15.84 -29.18
N PRO A 326 -5.79 -16.26 -27.94
CA PRO A 326 -4.44 -16.55 -27.46
C PRO A 326 -3.83 -17.77 -28.19
N LYS A 327 -2.51 -17.68 -28.45
CA LYS A 327 -1.69 -18.79 -28.92
C LYS A 327 -0.98 -19.42 -27.73
N GLN A 328 -1.12 -20.74 -27.54
CA GLN A 328 -0.37 -21.48 -26.53
C GLN A 328 1.12 -21.56 -26.94
N ILE A 329 2.01 -21.31 -25.96
CA ILE A 329 3.46 -21.31 -26.17
C ILE A 329 4.12 -22.49 -25.46
N THR A 330 3.90 -22.67 -24.13
CA THR A 330 4.50 -23.80 -23.41
C THR A 330 3.65 -25.05 -23.56
N PRO A 331 4.30 -26.22 -23.77
CA PRO A 331 3.55 -27.48 -23.99
C PRO A 331 2.95 -28.06 -22.71
N LYS A 332 3.52 -27.74 -21.54
CA LYS A 332 3.12 -28.26 -20.21
C LYS A 332 3.35 -27.27 -19.12
N GLY A 333 2.68 -27.45 -18.00
CA GLY A 333 2.82 -26.67 -16.78
C GLY A 333 3.60 -27.38 -15.67
N PRO A 334 3.87 -26.72 -14.55
CA PRO A 334 3.63 -25.29 -14.39
C PRO A 334 4.65 -24.44 -15.15
N SER A 335 4.18 -23.33 -15.72
CA SER A 335 4.99 -22.32 -16.42
C SER A 335 4.42 -20.94 -16.09
N TYR A 336 5.19 -20.07 -15.43
CA TYR A 336 4.81 -18.75 -14.97
C TYR A 336 5.66 -17.69 -15.70
N LEU A 337 5.00 -16.86 -16.52
CA LEU A 337 5.68 -15.91 -17.40
C LEU A 337 6.09 -14.65 -16.63
N HIS A 338 7.35 -14.23 -16.83
CA HIS A 338 7.84 -12.99 -16.24
C HIS A 338 8.49 -12.02 -17.22
N GLY A 339 8.93 -12.45 -18.40
CA GLY A 339 9.63 -11.54 -19.32
C GLY A 339 9.58 -11.92 -20.79
N TRP A 340 9.70 -10.88 -21.63
CA TRP A 340 9.99 -10.95 -23.04
C TRP A 340 11.46 -10.59 -23.27
N SER A 341 12.10 -11.22 -24.26
CA SER A 341 13.35 -10.65 -24.77
C SER A 341 13.08 -9.32 -25.50
N PRO A 342 14.02 -8.34 -25.47
CA PRO A 342 13.80 -7.03 -26.10
C PRO A 342 13.55 -7.09 -27.61
N ASP A 343 14.09 -8.12 -28.29
CA ASP A 343 13.86 -8.40 -29.72
C ASP A 343 12.50 -9.06 -30.00
N GLY A 344 11.73 -9.39 -28.94
CA GLY A 344 10.41 -10.04 -29.03
C GLY A 344 10.44 -11.49 -29.51
N GLN A 345 11.61 -12.16 -29.59
CA GLN A 345 11.74 -13.52 -30.14
C GLN A 345 11.61 -14.62 -29.08
N SER A 346 11.79 -14.29 -27.80
CA SER A 346 11.80 -15.26 -26.71
C SER A 346 11.02 -14.77 -25.50
N LEU A 347 10.55 -15.73 -24.72
CA LEU A 347 9.94 -15.54 -23.40
C LEU A 347 10.82 -16.20 -22.35
N VAL A 348 10.90 -15.58 -21.17
CA VAL A 348 11.52 -16.16 -19.97
C VAL A 348 10.48 -16.33 -18.87
N TYR A 349 10.56 -17.46 -18.17
CA TYR A 349 9.54 -17.88 -17.23
C TYR A 349 10.10 -18.77 -16.15
N CYS A 350 9.40 -18.87 -15.04
CA CYS A 350 9.60 -19.86 -14.00
C CYS A 350 8.83 -21.13 -14.35
N GLY A 351 9.48 -22.28 -14.25
CA GLY A 351 8.83 -23.56 -14.53
C GLY A 351 9.41 -24.68 -13.71
N SER A 352 8.60 -25.71 -13.41
CA SER A 352 9.09 -26.93 -12.78
C SER A 352 9.04 -28.10 -13.78
N ARG A 353 10.20 -28.69 -14.03
CA ARG A 353 10.35 -29.84 -14.95
C ARG A 353 10.96 -31.06 -14.28
N ASN A 354 11.77 -30.85 -13.23
CA ASN A 354 12.54 -31.87 -12.53
C ASN A 354 12.34 -31.83 -11.00
N GLY A 355 11.22 -31.26 -10.53
CA GLY A 355 10.90 -31.16 -9.10
C GLY A 355 11.18 -29.79 -8.49
N ASP A 356 12.28 -29.12 -8.89
CA ASP A 356 12.58 -27.74 -8.52
C ASP A 356 11.98 -26.75 -9.53
N TYR A 357 11.80 -25.52 -9.09
CA TYR A 357 11.42 -24.40 -9.96
C TYR A 357 12.67 -23.68 -10.45
N ASP A 358 12.80 -23.60 -11.76
CA ASP A 358 13.94 -22.98 -12.43
C ASP A 358 13.52 -21.94 -13.46
N VAL A 359 14.46 -21.11 -13.87
CA VAL A 359 14.29 -20.18 -15.00
C VAL A 359 14.46 -20.93 -16.32
N TYR A 360 13.48 -20.76 -17.20
CA TYR A 360 13.46 -21.29 -18.56
C TYR A 360 13.32 -20.18 -19.60
N LYS A 361 13.77 -20.47 -20.82
CA LYS A 361 13.55 -19.67 -22.01
C LYS A 361 12.89 -20.52 -23.10
N ILE A 362 11.97 -19.91 -23.86
CA ILE A 362 11.32 -20.53 -25.01
C ILE A 362 11.11 -19.51 -26.13
N SER A 363 11.14 -19.95 -27.40
CA SER A 363 10.74 -19.10 -28.52
C SER A 363 9.26 -18.69 -28.43
N VAL A 364 8.89 -17.48 -28.85
CA VAL A 364 7.50 -17.03 -29.00
C VAL A 364 6.69 -17.90 -29.99
N ASN A 365 7.38 -18.68 -30.78
CA ASN A 365 6.77 -19.66 -31.68
C ASN A 365 6.48 -21.00 -31.02
N GLY A 366 6.93 -21.22 -29.77
CA GLY A 366 6.96 -22.49 -29.09
C GLY A 366 8.21 -23.31 -29.44
N GLY A 367 8.18 -24.59 -29.15
CA GLY A 367 9.28 -25.51 -29.42
C GLY A 367 10.06 -25.94 -28.18
N GLU A 368 11.38 -26.03 -28.27
CA GLU A 368 12.24 -26.49 -27.18
C GLU A 368 12.31 -25.49 -26.04
N GLU A 369 12.17 -25.99 -24.81
CA GLU A 369 12.34 -25.25 -23.56
C GLU A 369 13.83 -25.31 -23.16
N ILE A 370 14.49 -24.18 -23.01
CA ILE A 370 15.90 -24.09 -22.60
C ILE A 370 15.94 -23.75 -21.12
N ARG A 371 16.45 -24.65 -20.28
CA ARG A 371 16.69 -24.40 -18.85
C ARG A 371 17.90 -23.50 -18.68
N LEU A 372 17.74 -22.37 -17.94
CA LEU A 372 18.80 -21.38 -17.72
C LEU A 372 19.40 -21.46 -16.31
N THR A 373 18.67 -22.00 -15.34
CA THR A 373 19.17 -22.22 -13.98
C THR A 373 18.95 -23.66 -13.54
N ASP A 374 19.79 -24.15 -12.61
CA ASP A 374 19.77 -25.52 -12.11
C ASP A 374 20.19 -25.61 -10.63
N ALA A 375 20.25 -24.48 -9.94
CA ALA A 375 20.57 -24.44 -8.52
C ALA A 375 19.44 -25.07 -7.70
N LYS A 376 19.81 -25.74 -6.60
CA LYS A 376 18.82 -26.30 -5.69
C LYS A 376 17.93 -25.23 -5.06
N GLY A 377 16.64 -25.44 -5.06
CA GLY A 377 15.61 -24.56 -4.51
C GLY A 377 14.89 -23.76 -5.58
N LEU A 378 14.22 -22.68 -5.17
CA LEU A 378 13.38 -21.88 -6.03
C LEU A 378 14.20 -20.80 -6.75
N ASP A 379 14.14 -20.82 -8.09
CA ASP A 379 14.52 -19.70 -8.96
C ASP A 379 13.28 -19.21 -9.70
N ASP A 380 12.96 -17.91 -9.59
CA ASP A 380 11.69 -17.35 -10.05
C ASP A 380 11.85 -15.92 -10.59
N GLY A 381 10.80 -15.36 -11.18
CA GLY A 381 10.68 -13.96 -11.59
C GLY A 381 11.70 -13.48 -12.62
N PRO A 382 12.01 -14.23 -13.71
CA PRO A 382 13.01 -13.82 -14.68
C PRO A 382 12.55 -12.67 -15.57
N GLU A 383 13.31 -11.57 -15.62
CA GLU A 383 13.05 -10.41 -16.48
C GLU A 383 14.31 -9.97 -17.21
N TYR A 384 14.20 -9.71 -18.50
CA TYR A 384 15.29 -9.13 -19.28
C TYR A 384 15.54 -7.66 -18.92
N SER A 385 16.81 -7.27 -18.84
CA SER A 385 17.15 -5.84 -18.90
C SER A 385 16.73 -5.25 -20.25
N PRO A 386 16.36 -3.94 -20.31
CA PRO A 386 15.91 -3.31 -21.55
C PRO A 386 16.94 -3.36 -22.70
N ASP A 387 18.24 -3.41 -22.38
CA ASP A 387 19.33 -3.54 -23.35
C ASP A 387 19.63 -5.01 -23.75
N GLY A 388 18.91 -5.98 -23.16
CA GLY A 388 19.04 -7.39 -23.43
C GLY A 388 20.31 -8.07 -22.93
N LYS A 389 21.16 -7.36 -22.17
CA LYS A 389 22.45 -7.92 -21.70
C LYS A 389 22.29 -8.89 -20.55
N TYR A 390 21.27 -8.73 -19.72
CA TYR A 390 21.05 -9.54 -18.53
C TYR A 390 19.62 -10.06 -18.46
N ILE A 391 19.45 -11.19 -17.76
CA ILE A 391 18.20 -11.65 -17.19
C ILE A 391 18.35 -11.54 -15.67
N TYR A 392 17.51 -10.71 -15.03
CA TYR A 392 17.38 -10.67 -13.57
C TYR A 392 16.41 -11.73 -13.12
N PHE A 393 16.64 -12.33 -11.97
CA PHE A 393 15.76 -13.36 -11.40
C PHE A 393 15.91 -13.43 -9.88
N ASN A 394 14.97 -14.07 -9.22
CA ASN A 394 15.03 -14.33 -7.79
C ASN A 394 15.62 -15.73 -7.56
N SER A 395 16.41 -15.90 -6.49
CA SER A 395 16.93 -17.21 -6.11
C SER A 395 17.09 -17.33 -4.60
N VAL A 396 16.72 -18.49 -4.07
CA VAL A 396 16.87 -18.82 -2.65
C VAL A 396 18.21 -19.50 -2.35
N ARG A 397 19.05 -19.75 -3.34
CA ARG A 397 20.32 -20.52 -3.25
C ARG A 397 21.33 -19.96 -2.23
N SER A 398 21.23 -18.70 -1.85
CA SER A 398 22.07 -18.09 -0.80
C SER A 398 21.48 -18.22 0.62
N GLY A 399 20.42 -19.05 0.80
CA GLY A 399 19.71 -19.24 2.07
C GLY A 399 18.63 -18.20 2.38
N SER A 400 18.48 -17.20 1.51
CA SER A 400 17.47 -16.14 1.57
C SER A 400 17.08 -15.78 0.13
N MET A 401 15.82 -15.48 -0.11
CA MET A 401 15.42 -15.03 -1.45
C MET A 401 16.10 -13.69 -1.74
N GLN A 402 16.90 -13.68 -2.81
CA GLN A 402 17.66 -12.51 -3.26
C GLN A 402 17.56 -12.33 -4.77
N ILE A 403 17.80 -11.12 -5.24
CA ILE A 403 17.88 -10.83 -6.67
C ILE A 403 19.26 -11.26 -7.20
N TRP A 404 19.23 -11.96 -8.30
CA TRP A 404 20.39 -12.40 -9.07
C TRP A 404 20.28 -11.91 -10.51
N ARG A 405 21.36 -11.92 -11.27
CA ARG A 405 21.33 -11.70 -12.71
C ARG A 405 22.26 -12.68 -13.43
N MET A 406 22.02 -12.91 -14.70
CA MET A 406 22.80 -13.80 -15.56
C MET A 406 22.81 -13.27 -16.99
N ASN A 407 23.72 -13.79 -17.82
CA ASN A 407 23.67 -13.58 -19.25
C ASN A 407 22.43 -14.26 -19.86
N PRO A 408 21.95 -13.85 -21.06
CA PRO A 408 20.79 -14.46 -21.72
C PRO A 408 20.93 -15.94 -22.10
N ASP A 409 22.15 -16.48 -22.03
CA ASP A 409 22.48 -17.90 -22.21
C ASP A 409 22.51 -18.72 -20.90
N GLY A 410 22.17 -18.09 -19.76
CA GLY A 410 22.15 -18.70 -18.42
C GLY A 410 23.50 -18.70 -17.70
N LYS A 411 24.58 -18.21 -18.34
CA LYS A 411 25.92 -18.17 -17.73
C LYS A 411 26.15 -16.90 -16.91
N ASN A 412 27.27 -16.90 -16.15
CA ASN A 412 27.69 -15.78 -15.32
C ASN A 412 26.64 -15.29 -14.34
N GLN A 413 26.05 -16.23 -13.60
CA GLN A 413 25.06 -15.94 -12.57
C GLN A 413 25.72 -15.27 -11.39
N GLU A 414 25.28 -14.06 -11.04
CA GLU A 414 25.82 -13.27 -9.92
C GLU A 414 24.72 -12.71 -9.03
N GLN A 415 24.97 -12.66 -7.74
CA GLN A 415 24.06 -12.12 -6.75
C GLN A 415 24.07 -10.58 -6.78
N VAL A 416 22.89 -9.97 -6.88
CA VAL A 416 22.72 -8.50 -6.94
C VAL A 416 22.35 -7.91 -5.58
N THR A 417 21.47 -8.57 -4.84
CA THR A 417 21.09 -8.14 -3.48
C THR A 417 21.57 -9.15 -2.44
N ASN A 418 22.00 -8.63 -1.27
CA ASN A 418 22.37 -9.45 -0.12
C ASN A 418 22.12 -8.64 1.15
N ASP A 419 20.89 -8.69 1.64
CA ASP A 419 20.48 -7.89 2.80
C ASP A 419 19.51 -8.64 3.74
N GLY A 420 18.96 -7.91 4.71
CA GLY A 420 18.08 -8.44 5.76
C GLY A 420 16.67 -8.81 5.33
N PHE A 421 16.34 -8.79 4.03
CA PHE A 421 15.00 -9.03 3.51
C PHE A 421 14.96 -10.23 2.56
N HIS A 422 13.76 -10.73 2.27
CA HIS A 422 13.52 -11.61 1.12
C HIS A 422 13.08 -10.73 -0.06
N ASN A 423 13.94 -10.64 -1.09
CA ASN A 423 13.77 -9.75 -2.24
C ASN A 423 13.24 -10.51 -3.45
N TRP A 424 12.14 -10.01 -4.05
CA TRP A 424 11.38 -10.66 -5.12
C TRP A 424 11.09 -9.71 -6.27
N PHE A 425 11.02 -10.24 -7.50
CA PHE A 425 10.50 -9.58 -8.71
C PHE A 425 11.18 -8.25 -9.00
N ALA A 426 12.43 -8.32 -9.45
CA ALA A 426 13.19 -7.14 -9.88
C ALA A 426 12.71 -6.65 -11.24
N HIS A 427 12.21 -5.42 -11.31
CA HIS A 427 11.78 -4.74 -12.53
C HIS A 427 12.74 -3.61 -12.86
N ILE A 428 13.40 -3.72 -14.02
CA ILE A 428 14.40 -2.75 -14.45
C ILE A 428 13.71 -1.55 -15.10
N SER A 429 14.12 -0.34 -14.72
CA SER A 429 13.60 0.88 -15.35
C SER A 429 13.91 0.91 -16.85
N PRO A 430 13.03 1.48 -17.71
CA PRO A 430 13.26 1.56 -19.15
C PRO A 430 14.60 2.21 -19.56
N ASP A 431 15.14 3.13 -18.75
CA ASP A 431 16.46 3.74 -18.96
C ASP A 431 17.64 2.86 -18.50
N GLY A 432 17.35 1.69 -17.92
CA GLY A 432 18.33 0.72 -17.45
C GLY A 432 19.09 1.09 -16.17
N LYS A 433 18.75 2.23 -15.51
CA LYS A 433 19.58 2.76 -14.41
C LYS A 433 19.16 2.31 -13.03
N SER A 434 17.91 1.95 -12.86
CA SER A 434 17.34 1.57 -11.57
C SER A 434 16.56 0.26 -11.68
N MET A 435 16.41 -0.44 -10.56
CA MET A 435 15.45 -1.52 -10.42
C MET A 435 14.56 -1.29 -9.20
N VAL A 436 13.28 -1.65 -9.31
CA VAL A 436 12.36 -1.76 -8.19
C VAL A 436 12.06 -3.22 -7.93
N PHE A 437 11.80 -3.57 -6.69
CA PHE A 437 11.50 -4.93 -6.28
C PHE A 437 10.70 -4.97 -4.97
N LEU A 438 10.05 -6.08 -4.73
CA LEU A 438 9.29 -6.35 -3.52
C LEU A 438 10.20 -6.94 -2.44
N SER A 439 10.06 -6.51 -1.18
CA SER A 439 10.81 -7.06 -0.05
C SER A 439 9.88 -7.44 1.09
N PHE A 440 9.98 -8.70 1.51
CA PHE A 440 9.31 -9.22 2.69
C PHE A 440 10.24 -9.20 3.90
N LEU A 441 9.66 -9.04 5.08
CA LEU A 441 10.36 -9.19 6.35
C LEU A 441 10.67 -10.68 6.59
N LYS A 442 11.91 -11.01 6.89
CA LYS A 442 12.36 -12.42 7.10
C LYS A 442 11.65 -13.11 8.26
N GLU A 443 11.27 -12.36 9.27
CA GLU A 443 10.55 -12.83 10.45
C GLU A 443 9.06 -13.15 10.18
N GLU A 444 8.49 -12.63 9.07
CA GLU A 444 7.08 -12.81 8.75
C GLU A 444 6.82 -13.88 7.69
N VAL A 445 7.84 -14.22 6.87
CA VAL A 445 7.67 -15.08 5.69
C VAL A 445 8.89 -15.97 5.52
N ALA A 446 8.70 -17.23 5.12
CA ALA A 446 9.81 -18.12 4.74
C ALA A 446 10.47 -17.65 3.43
N ALA A 447 11.71 -18.09 3.20
CA ALA A 447 12.54 -17.60 2.12
C ALA A 447 11.99 -17.89 0.70
N ASP A 448 11.29 -18.99 0.56
CA ASP A 448 10.82 -19.58 -0.70
C ASP A 448 9.33 -19.33 -0.98
N ILE A 449 8.68 -18.45 -0.19
CA ILE A 449 7.27 -18.07 -0.40
C ILE A 449 7.11 -16.56 -0.49
N HIS A 450 6.12 -16.11 -1.26
CA HIS A 450 5.76 -14.71 -1.48
C HIS A 450 4.24 -14.51 -1.38
N PRO A 451 3.66 -14.62 -0.16
CA PRO A 451 2.21 -14.58 0.01
C PRO A 451 1.62 -13.18 -0.28
N PRO A 452 0.32 -13.10 -0.61
CA PRO A 452 -0.40 -11.84 -0.59
C PRO A 452 -0.66 -11.38 0.85
N TYR A 453 -1.11 -10.13 1.02
CA TYR A 453 -1.68 -9.56 2.25
C TYR A 453 -0.72 -9.56 3.46
N LYS A 454 0.51 -9.11 3.20
CA LYS A 454 1.56 -8.86 4.19
C LYS A 454 1.98 -7.40 4.20
N ASN A 455 2.62 -6.97 5.28
CA ASN A 455 3.38 -5.73 5.27
C ASN A 455 4.65 -5.96 4.46
N VAL A 456 4.80 -5.23 3.36
CA VAL A 456 5.94 -5.35 2.45
C VAL A 456 6.51 -3.99 2.12
N TYR A 457 7.75 -3.98 1.66
CA TYR A 457 8.39 -2.80 1.09
C TYR A 457 8.49 -2.94 -0.43
N ILE A 458 8.12 -1.89 -1.15
CA ILE A 458 8.61 -1.68 -2.51
C ILE A 458 9.90 -0.88 -2.37
N ARG A 459 11.00 -1.48 -2.82
CA ARG A 459 12.34 -0.89 -2.70
C ARG A 459 12.93 -0.61 -4.08
N MET A 460 13.86 0.32 -4.12
CA MET A 460 14.59 0.70 -5.35
C MET A 460 16.08 0.76 -5.08
N MET A 461 16.89 0.30 -6.05
CA MET A 461 18.32 0.50 -6.05
C MET A 461 18.86 0.75 -7.47
N PRO A 462 20.07 1.35 -7.64
CA PRO A 462 20.72 1.45 -8.93
C PRO A 462 21.09 0.07 -9.48
N THR A 463 20.95 -0.15 -10.78
CA THR A 463 21.40 -1.41 -11.45
C THR A 463 22.91 -1.59 -11.41
N ALA A 464 23.66 -0.49 -11.26
CA ALA A 464 25.11 -0.51 -11.07
C ALA A 464 25.55 -0.98 -9.68
N GLY A 465 24.61 -1.26 -8.76
CA GLY A 465 24.87 -1.63 -7.38
C GLY A 465 24.68 -0.47 -6.40
N GLY A 466 24.80 -0.78 -5.10
CA GLY A 466 24.59 0.18 -4.01
C GLY A 466 23.48 -0.26 -3.05
N SER A 467 23.11 0.62 -2.11
CA SER A 467 22.08 0.33 -1.13
C SER A 467 20.67 0.56 -1.69
N ALA A 468 19.77 -0.34 -1.39
CA ALA A 468 18.35 -0.18 -1.72
C ALA A 468 17.68 0.76 -0.72
N LYS A 469 16.83 1.67 -1.21
CA LYS A 469 15.96 2.53 -0.41
C LYS A 469 14.51 2.07 -0.49
N VAL A 470 13.74 2.31 0.57
CA VAL A 470 12.30 2.05 0.58
C VAL A 470 11.58 3.17 -0.17
N LEU A 471 10.82 2.81 -1.20
CA LEU A 471 9.94 3.74 -1.92
C LEU A 471 8.55 3.77 -1.29
N ALA A 472 7.99 2.59 -1.00
CA ALA A 472 6.65 2.48 -0.45
C ALA A 472 6.57 1.37 0.60
N TYR A 473 5.79 1.66 1.64
CA TYR A 473 5.37 0.73 2.68
C TYR A 473 3.94 0.32 2.33
N VAL A 474 3.71 -0.96 2.07
CA VAL A 474 2.47 -1.44 1.45
C VAL A 474 1.92 -2.64 2.23
N TYR A 475 0.61 -2.65 2.46
CA TYR A 475 -0.09 -3.89 2.78
C TYR A 475 -0.50 -4.55 1.46
N GLY A 476 0.20 -5.64 1.09
CA GLY A 476 0.10 -6.26 -0.23
C GLY A 476 0.88 -7.59 -0.29
N GLY A 477 1.88 -7.68 -1.14
CA GLY A 477 2.69 -8.88 -1.35
C GLY A 477 2.58 -9.39 -2.78
N GLN A 478 2.36 -10.70 -2.97
CA GLN A 478 2.11 -11.24 -4.30
C GLN A 478 0.92 -10.51 -4.95
N GLY A 479 1.09 -10.05 -6.19
CA GLY A 479 0.12 -9.25 -6.91
C GLY A 479 0.33 -7.74 -6.79
N SER A 480 1.17 -7.26 -5.87
CA SER A 480 1.45 -5.82 -5.75
C SER A 480 2.29 -5.29 -6.90
N ILE A 481 3.39 -5.98 -7.25
CA ILE A 481 4.35 -5.56 -8.28
C ILE A 481 5.04 -6.79 -8.91
N ASN A 482 4.28 -7.72 -9.46
CA ASN A 482 4.82 -8.96 -10.06
C ASN A 482 5.25 -8.81 -11.52
N THR A 483 4.95 -7.68 -12.15
CA THR A 483 5.16 -7.42 -13.58
C THR A 483 5.88 -6.11 -13.78
N PRO A 484 6.53 -5.87 -14.93
CA PRO A 484 7.19 -4.60 -15.22
C PRO A 484 6.25 -3.42 -15.06
N SER A 485 6.44 -2.65 -14.01
CA SER A 485 5.50 -1.63 -13.54
C SER A 485 5.99 -0.18 -13.69
N TRP A 486 7.13 0.02 -14.35
CA TRP A 486 7.67 1.33 -14.63
C TRP A 486 6.92 2.07 -15.74
N SER A 487 6.72 3.38 -15.56
CA SER A 487 6.33 4.25 -16.67
C SER A 487 7.46 4.32 -17.71
N PRO A 488 7.14 4.51 -19.00
CA PRO A 488 8.14 4.52 -20.07
C PRO A 488 9.25 5.58 -19.91
N ASP A 489 8.98 6.65 -19.19
CA ASP A 489 9.93 7.72 -18.88
C ASP A 489 10.80 7.44 -17.63
N SER A 490 10.68 6.25 -17.03
CA SER A 490 11.41 5.83 -15.82
C SER A 490 11.18 6.69 -14.58
N LYS A 491 10.09 7.48 -14.53
CA LYS A 491 9.84 8.40 -13.41
C LYS A 491 8.81 7.90 -12.42
N LYS A 492 7.96 6.96 -12.84
CA LYS A 492 6.85 6.47 -12.02
C LYS A 492 6.81 4.95 -12.01
N ILE A 493 6.22 4.40 -10.95
CA ILE A 493 5.84 2.99 -10.86
C ILE A 493 4.35 2.88 -10.57
N ALA A 494 3.73 1.79 -11.03
CA ALA A 494 2.37 1.41 -10.67
C ALA A 494 2.42 0.19 -9.74
N PHE A 495 1.54 0.12 -8.75
CA PHE A 495 1.46 -1.03 -7.85
C PHE A 495 0.07 -1.16 -7.23
N ILE A 496 -0.20 -2.30 -6.59
CA ILE A 496 -1.43 -2.57 -5.85
C ILE A 496 -1.16 -2.60 -4.36
N SER A 497 -1.99 -1.88 -3.60
CA SER A 497 -2.18 -2.09 -2.16
C SER A 497 -3.57 -2.65 -1.87
N ASN A 498 -3.70 -3.37 -0.75
CA ASN A 498 -4.92 -4.09 -0.40
C ASN A 498 -5.53 -3.59 0.91
N THR A 499 -6.84 -3.71 1.03
CA THR A 499 -7.59 -3.47 2.27
C THR A 499 -8.91 -4.23 2.22
N VAL A 500 -9.40 -4.69 3.35
CA VAL A 500 -10.78 -5.20 3.42
C VAL A 500 -11.73 -4.02 3.20
N VAL A 501 -12.62 -4.17 2.23
CA VAL A 501 -13.70 -3.22 1.98
C VAL A 501 -14.97 -3.79 2.61
N ALA A 502 -15.58 -3.04 3.52
CA ALA A 502 -16.88 -3.44 4.06
C ALA A 502 -17.88 -3.64 2.90
N PRO A 503 -18.72 -4.70 2.93
CA PRO A 503 -19.75 -4.90 1.93
C PRO A 503 -20.59 -3.62 1.82
N THR A 504 -20.66 -3.02 0.64
CA THR A 504 -21.61 -1.94 0.33
C THR A 504 -23.00 -2.55 0.40
N GLY A 505 -23.70 -2.44 1.56
CA GLY A 505 -25.04 -3.02 1.69
C GLY A 505 -25.58 -3.30 3.07
N ALA A 506 -24.90 -2.96 4.13
CA ALA A 506 -25.55 -2.82 5.43
C ALA A 506 -26.20 -1.43 5.51
N VAL A 507 -27.23 -1.19 4.69
CA VAL A 507 -28.24 -0.17 5.02
C VAL A 507 -28.83 -0.61 6.35
N ALA A 508 -28.61 0.19 7.37
CA ALA A 508 -29.27 0.03 8.66
C ALA A 508 -30.77 -0.09 8.38
N GLY A 509 -31.27 -1.33 8.43
CA GLY A 509 -32.69 -1.60 8.47
C GLY A 509 -33.26 -0.94 9.70
N LYS A 510 -34.34 -0.27 9.49
CA LYS A 510 -35.22 0.57 10.30
C LYS A 510 -35.23 0.27 11.80
#